data_cba3d876a2291cc8857ce0962307514d
#
_entry.id   cba3d876a2291cc8857ce0962307514d
#
_cell.length_a   1.000
_cell.length_b   1.000
_cell.length_c   1.000
_cell.angle_alpha   90.00
_cell.angle_beta   90.00
_cell.angle_gamma   90.00
#
_symmetry.space_group_name_H-M   'P 1'
#
loop_
_entity.id
_entity.type
_entity.pdbx_description
1 polymer ?
#
loop_
_entity_poly.entity_id
_entity_poly.type
_entity_poly.pdbx_seq_one_letter_code
_entity_poly.pdbx_strand_id
1 'polypeptide(L)'
;DYSHIKITSDILDKALKTAPSTVVLGARNEDNRLILDATEPRVRFGSGSETNFWLDVSFENGKPVFDRQPGSIDKLIKAAHLCENLDNLDFFIRCVNIQDDSVDSKNKDVNKFLTSLNNITKHVQAGLTDINALDDLVELGHIIAGGEESFEKNPLISFITCVIKSPLQIVEDTADKLLEIAKRNLPVVISSCPMGGATGPFDEFGMVSLINAELLAGITFTQLVNPGTPVIYGAVPVRTRLDNLNDMYGAPEFVHYNVDCAQMARFYKVPCYSTAGVGDSSTPGTQTTVEKLMSYFNIPRAGAQYIHYAFGLLERTNVFCPEQAVETDTR
;
A
#
# COMPACT_ATOMS: atom_id res chain seq x y z
N ASP A 1 12.74 -32.23 4.29
CA ASP A 1 12.50 -31.58 3.01
C ASP A 1 12.53 -30.04 3.22
N TYR A 2 13.58 -29.41 2.70
CA TYR A 2 13.76 -27.95 2.84
C TYR A 2 12.87 -27.12 1.89
N SER A 3 12.02 -27.76 1.12
CA SER A 3 11.10 -27.11 0.18
C SER A 3 9.82 -26.58 0.85
N HIS A 4 9.54 -26.98 2.08
CA HIS A 4 8.32 -26.60 2.79
C HIS A 4 8.64 -26.10 4.20
N ILE A 5 8.05 -24.93 4.55
CA ILE A 5 8.13 -24.36 5.89
C ILE A 5 6.79 -24.60 6.59
N LYS A 6 6.84 -25.19 7.79
CA LYS A 6 5.67 -25.40 8.63
C LYS A 6 5.75 -24.47 9.84
N ILE A 7 4.83 -23.52 9.92
CA ILE A 7 4.66 -22.64 11.07
C ILE A 7 3.67 -23.32 12.03
N THR A 8 4.14 -23.64 13.24
CA THR A 8 3.29 -24.22 14.28
C THR A 8 2.49 -23.12 14.99
N SER A 9 1.39 -23.49 15.65
CA SER A 9 0.59 -22.56 16.46
C SER A 9 1.42 -21.84 17.52
N ASP A 10 2.32 -22.54 18.20
CA ASP A 10 3.19 -21.95 19.22
C ASP A 10 4.12 -20.87 18.69
N ILE A 11 4.65 -21.05 17.45
CA ILE A 11 5.50 -20.06 16.78
C ILE A 11 4.66 -18.85 16.38
N LEU A 12 3.48 -19.09 15.81
CA LEU A 12 2.54 -18.03 15.43
C LEU A 12 2.09 -17.23 16.65
N ASP A 13 1.68 -17.88 17.73
CA ASP A 13 1.25 -17.22 18.95
C ASP A 13 2.35 -16.34 19.58
N LYS A 14 3.61 -16.80 19.53
CA LYS A 14 4.76 -16.00 19.97
C LYS A 14 4.94 -14.76 19.09
N ALA A 15 4.88 -14.93 17.78
CA ALA A 15 5.00 -13.83 16.83
C ALA A 15 3.89 -12.78 17.02
N LEU A 16 2.64 -13.22 17.17
CA LEU A 16 1.51 -12.32 17.39
C LEU A 16 1.58 -11.57 18.74
N LYS A 17 2.20 -12.16 19.77
CA LYS A 17 2.43 -11.49 21.06
C LYS A 17 3.47 -10.37 20.97
N THR A 18 4.42 -10.47 20.04
CA THR A 18 5.49 -9.47 19.86
C THR A 18 5.12 -8.43 18.80
N ALA A 19 4.22 -8.76 17.88
CA ALA A 19 3.72 -7.81 16.89
C ALA A 19 3.00 -6.64 17.59
N PRO A 20 3.42 -5.37 17.36
CA PRO A 20 2.83 -4.23 18.04
C PRO A 20 1.39 -4.00 17.57
N SER A 21 0.48 -3.76 18.53
CA SER A 21 -0.91 -3.34 18.25
C SER A 21 -1.00 -1.87 17.81
N THR A 22 0.06 -1.11 18.03
CA THR A 22 0.16 0.29 17.63
C THR A 22 1.40 0.52 16.81
N VAL A 23 1.25 1.10 15.63
CA VAL A 23 2.33 1.46 14.71
C VAL A 23 2.32 2.97 14.50
N VAL A 24 3.49 3.58 14.64
CA VAL A 24 3.70 4.99 14.34
C VAL A 24 4.26 5.13 12.93
N LEU A 25 3.62 5.96 12.14
CA LEU A 25 4.10 6.40 10.83
C LEU A 25 4.38 7.89 10.91
N GLY A 26 5.67 8.24 10.93
CA GLY A 26 6.14 9.60 11.08
C GLY A 26 5.90 10.45 9.83
N ALA A 27 6.04 11.76 9.99
CA ALA A 27 5.89 12.71 8.90
C ALA A 27 6.85 13.89 9.08
N ARG A 28 7.17 14.61 7.99
CA ARG A 28 8.03 15.82 8.08
C ARG A 28 7.35 16.95 8.87
N ASN A 29 6.04 17.07 8.75
CA ASN A 29 5.25 17.88 9.66
C ASN A 29 4.64 16.97 10.72
N GLU A 30 4.93 17.21 12.00
CA GLU A 30 4.45 16.39 13.12
C GLU A 30 2.92 16.31 13.19
N ASP A 31 2.21 17.33 12.75
CA ASP A 31 0.74 17.33 12.68
C ASP A 31 0.18 16.26 11.72
N ASN A 32 1.00 15.84 10.75
CA ASN A 32 0.67 14.79 9.78
C ASN A 32 1.12 13.37 10.24
N ARG A 33 1.65 13.25 11.46
CA ARG A 33 2.04 11.97 12.04
C ARG A 33 0.82 11.07 12.24
N LEU A 34 0.94 9.81 11.83
CA LEU A 34 -0.14 8.84 11.98
C LEU A 34 0.18 7.84 13.10
N ILE A 35 -0.84 7.54 13.88
CA ILE A 35 -0.83 6.46 14.86
C ILE A 35 -1.90 5.47 14.42
N LEU A 36 -1.48 4.26 14.06
CA LEU A 36 -2.36 3.17 13.71
C LEU A 36 -2.52 2.27 14.94
N ASP A 37 -3.66 2.37 15.62
CA ASP A 37 -3.99 1.57 16.78
C ASP A 37 -5.05 0.53 16.43
N ALA A 38 -4.69 -0.75 16.51
CA ALA A 38 -5.58 -1.86 16.15
C ALA A 38 -6.79 -2.00 17.12
N THR A 39 -6.71 -1.41 18.32
CA THR A 39 -7.78 -1.46 19.33
C THR A 39 -8.79 -0.32 19.18
N GLU A 40 -8.33 0.82 18.67
CA GLU A 40 -9.14 2.00 18.38
C GLU A 40 -8.92 2.47 16.94
N PRO A 41 -9.38 1.71 15.95
CA PRO A 41 -9.08 1.99 14.56
C PRO A 41 -9.67 3.31 14.10
N ARG A 42 -8.80 4.19 13.62
CA ARG A 42 -9.17 5.43 12.91
C ARG A 42 -8.79 5.29 11.46
N VAL A 43 -9.71 5.64 10.59
CA VAL A 43 -9.48 5.59 9.14
C VAL A 43 -8.49 6.68 8.72
N ARG A 44 -7.49 6.27 7.93
CA ARG A 44 -6.53 7.13 7.27
C ARG A 44 -6.54 6.79 5.79
N PHE A 45 -6.78 7.78 4.97
CA PHE A 45 -6.80 7.61 3.54
C PHE A 45 -5.50 8.10 2.90
N GLY A 46 -4.97 7.31 1.97
CA GLY A 46 -3.77 7.66 1.24
C GLY A 46 -3.95 7.62 -0.27
N SER A 47 -2.99 8.22 -0.94
CA SER A 47 -2.89 8.11 -2.38
C SER A 47 -2.68 6.66 -2.80
N GLY A 48 -2.72 6.43 -4.05
CA GLY A 48 -2.54 5.11 -4.55
C GLY A 48 -1.22 4.92 -5.19
N SER A 49 -0.95 3.78 -5.47
CA SER A 49 0.12 2.92 -5.79
C SER A 49 0.74 3.27 -7.17
N GLU A 50 1.85 2.76 -7.39
CA GLU A 50 2.80 2.71 -8.50
C GLU A 50 2.17 2.58 -9.89
N THR A 51 1.36 3.58 -10.32
CA THR A 51 0.76 3.56 -11.65
C THR A 51 1.80 3.78 -12.74
N ASN A 52 1.59 3.17 -13.91
CA ASN A 52 2.46 3.36 -15.06
C ASN A 52 2.12 4.63 -15.85
N PHE A 53 0.90 5.11 -15.72
CA PHE A 53 0.41 6.22 -16.52
C PHE A 53 -0.21 7.32 -15.67
N TRP A 54 -0.12 8.52 -16.20
CA TRP A 54 -0.78 9.73 -15.77
C TRP A 54 -1.86 10.09 -16.79
N LEU A 55 -3.03 10.53 -16.33
CA LEU A 55 -4.14 10.93 -17.19
C LEU A 55 -4.52 12.38 -16.92
N ASP A 56 -4.24 13.27 -17.84
CA ASP A 56 -4.76 14.63 -17.84
C ASP A 56 -6.16 14.66 -18.49
N VAL A 57 -7.07 15.42 -17.90
CA VAL A 57 -8.43 15.63 -18.43
C VAL A 57 -8.57 17.09 -18.83
N SER A 58 -8.94 17.33 -20.08
CA SER A 58 -9.25 18.66 -20.61
C SER A 58 -10.63 18.64 -21.27
N PHE A 59 -11.13 19.80 -21.69
CA PHE A 59 -12.41 19.89 -22.37
C PHE A 59 -12.27 20.64 -23.69
N GLU A 60 -12.68 20.00 -24.78
CA GLU A 60 -12.76 20.61 -26.11
C GLU A 60 -14.21 20.56 -26.62
N ASN A 61 -14.75 21.70 -26.97
CA ASN A 61 -16.15 21.82 -27.41
C ASN A 61 -17.17 21.18 -26.44
N GLY A 62 -16.90 21.26 -25.13
CA GLY A 62 -17.77 20.71 -24.09
C GLY A 62 -17.67 19.18 -23.92
N LYS A 63 -16.73 18.52 -24.59
CA LYS A 63 -16.46 17.09 -24.43
C LYS A 63 -15.13 16.87 -23.72
N PRO A 64 -15.04 15.88 -22.82
CA PRO A 64 -13.76 15.54 -22.19
C PRO A 64 -12.78 14.97 -23.21
N VAL A 65 -11.53 15.43 -23.11
CA VAL A 65 -10.39 14.89 -23.85
C VAL A 65 -9.41 14.32 -22.81
N PHE A 66 -8.97 13.12 -23.05
CA PHE A 66 -8.10 12.36 -22.15
C PHE A 66 -6.72 12.23 -22.76
N ASP A 67 -5.70 12.78 -22.10
CA ASP A 67 -4.29 12.67 -22.51
C ASP A 67 -3.55 11.74 -21.55
N ARG A 68 -3.19 10.55 -22.04
CA ARG A 68 -2.50 9.52 -21.26
C ARG A 68 -1.00 9.56 -21.53
N GLN A 69 -0.22 9.81 -20.51
CA GLN A 69 1.23 9.96 -20.56
C GLN A 69 1.92 8.93 -19.65
N PRO A 70 3.16 8.49 -19.99
CA PRO A 70 3.95 7.65 -19.08
C PRO A 70 4.28 8.42 -17.80
N GLY A 71 4.47 7.67 -16.72
CA GLY A 71 4.95 8.22 -15.47
C GLY A 71 6.39 8.75 -15.58
N SER A 72 6.71 9.78 -14.79
CA SER A 72 8.03 10.43 -14.77
C SER A 72 8.29 11.07 -13.42
N ILE A 73 9.53 11.54 -13.17
CA ILE A 73 9.87 12.35 -12.00
C ILE A 73 9.00 13.61 -11.94
N ASP A 74 8.81 14.31 -13.06
CA ASP A 74 7.96 15.51 -13.11
C ASP A 74 6.50 15.20 -12.70
N LYS A 75 5.95 14.09 -13.18
CA LYS A 75 4.61 13.63 -12.79
C LYS A 75 4.54 13.25 -11.31
N LEU A 76 5.59 12.62 -10.77
CA LEU A 76 5.67 12.31 -9.34
C LEU A 76 5.74 13.57 -8.47
N ILE A 77 6.48 14.60 -8.88
CA ILE A 77 6.51 15.91 -8.23
C ILE A 77 5.10 16.51 -8.22
N LYS A 78 4.44 16.54 -9.37
CA LYS A 78 3.07 17.08 -9.48
C LYS A 78 2.08 16.30 -8.60
N ALA A 79 2.19 14.97 -8.57
CA ALA A 79 1.35 14.13 -7.70
C ALA A 79 1.60 14.42 -6.20
N ALA A 80 2.86 14.57 -5.78
CA ALA A 80 3.19 14.89 -4.40
C ALA A 80 2.66 16.27 -3.99
N HIS A 81 2.84 17.30 -4.83
CA HIS A 81 2.28 18.65 -4.60
C HIS A 81 0.75 18.63 -4.53
N LEU A 82 0.09 17.89 -5.43
CA LEU A 82 -1.35 17.73 -5.38
C LEU A 82 -1.78 17.10 -4.05
N CYS A 83 -1.19 15.95 -3.70
CA CYS A 83 -1.53 15.21 -2.49
C CYS A 83 -1.20 15.97 -1.20
N GLU A 84 -0.21 16.87 -1.20
CA GLU A 84 0.05 17.76 -0.05
C GLU A 84 -1.15 18.67 0.24
N ASN A 85 -1.82 19.14 -0.81
CA ASN A 85 -2.92 20.11 -0.71
C ASN A 85 -4.32 19.47 -0.63
N LEU A 86 -4.42 18.14 -0.58
CA LEU A 86 -5.70 17.45 -0.36
C LEU A 86 -5.93 17.28 1.15
N ASP A 87 -7.02 17.85 1.66
CA ASP A 87 -7.32 17.92 3.09
C ASP A 87 -7.63 16.54 3.69
N ASN A 88 -8.26 15.66 2.91
CA ASN A 88 -8.68 14.33 3.36
C ASN A 88 -7.66 13.22 3.02
N LEU A 89 -6.49 13.58 2.49
CA LEU A 89 -5.41 12.65 2.24
C LEU A 89 -4.41 12.69 3.41
N ASP A 90 -4.30 11.60 4.15
CA ASP A 90 -3.45 11.50 5.36
C ASP A 90 -2.01 11.09 5.05
N PHE A 91 -1.75 10.30 4.00
CA PHE A 91 -0.42 9.79 3.67
C PHE A 91 -0.22 9.61 2.17
N PHE A 92 1.04 9.57 1.77
CA PHE A 92 1.44 9.45 0.38
C PHE A 92 2.07 8.10 0.08
N ILE A 93 1.43 7.34 -0.80
CA ILE A 93 2.07 6.23 -1.49
C ILE A 93 2.38 6.74 -2.89
N ARG A 94 3.59 6.54 -3.36
CA ARG A 94 4.01 6.96 -4.69
C ARG A 94 2.97 6.59 -5.75
N CYS A 95 2.33 7.61 -6.32
CA CYS A 95 1.22 7.43 -7.25
C CYS A 95 1.65 7.10 -8.67
N VAL A 96 2.90 7.40 -9.05
CA VAL A 96 3.38 7.31 -10.43
C VAL A 96 4.77 6.71 -10.45
N ASN A 97 5.00 5.74 -11.35
CA ASN A 97 6.30 5.15 -11.59
C ASN A 97 7.22 6.11 -12.35
N ILE A 98 8.50 6.13 -11.98
CA ILE A 98 9.53 6.86 -12.71
C ILE A 98 9.96 5.99 -13.90
N GLN A 99 9.62 6.45 -15.11
CA GLN A 99 9.97 5.78 -16.37
C GLN A 99 10.96 6.59 -17.21
N ASP A 100 11.56 7.61 -16.63
CA ASP A 100 12.56 8.44 -17.29
C ASP A 100 13.81 7.60 -17.64
N ASP A 101 14.22 7.58 -18.90
CA ASP A 101 15.43 6.88 -19.39
C ASP A 101 16.71 7.45 -18.76
N SER A 102 16.68 8.71 -18.31
CA SER A 102 17.80 9.39 -17.64
C SER A 102 18.06 8.90 -16.22
N VAL A 103 17.13 8.16 -15.62
CA VAL A 103 17.26 7.63 -14.25
C VAL A 103 17.73 6.19 -14.30
N ASP A 104 18.98 5.97 -13.86
CA ASP A 104 19.54 4.62 -13.73
C ASP A 104 18.62 3.77 -12.80
N SER A 105 18.43 2.51 -13.19
CA SER A 105 17.60 1.55 -12.44
C SER A 105 18.03 1.42 -10.97
N LYS A 106 19.33 1.53 -10.68
CA LYS A 106 19.90 1.49 -9.30
C LYS A 106 19.44 2.65 -8.43
N ASN A 107 19.17 3.80 -9.06
CA ASN A 107 18.82 5.03 -8.35
C ASN A 107 17.30 5.25 -8.27
N LYS A 108 16.48 4.35 -8.83
CA LYS A 108 15.02 4.53 -8.86
C LYS A 108 14.40 4.62 -7.49
N ASP A 109 14.82 3.78 -6.55
CA ASP A 109 14.29 3.81 -5.17
C ASP A 109 14.69 5.11 -4.46
N VAL A 110 15.95 5.52 -4.53
CA VAL A 110 16.40 6.78 -3.91
C VAL A 110 15.66 7.98 -4.51
N ASN A 111 15.58 8.06 -5.85
CA ASN A 111 14.84 9.14 -6.52
C ASN A 111 13.35 9.17 -6.15
N LYS A 112 12.73 8.01 -6.01
CA LYS A 112 11.34 7.85 -5.62
C LYS A 112 11.04 8.45 -4.24
N PHE A 113 11.83 8.06 -3.24
CA PHE A 113 11.66 8.57 -1.87
C PHE A 113 12.11 10.03 -1.74
N LEU A 114 13.27 10.40 -2.31
CA LEU A 114 13.79 11.76 -2.27
C LEU A 114 12.81 12.75 -2.94
N THR A 115 12.33 12.43 -4.14
CA THR A 115 11.36 13.27 -4.84
C THR A 115 10.08 13.42 -4.02
N SER A 116 9.58 12.32 -3.44
CA SER A 116 8.37 12.37 -2.61
C SER A 116 8.61 13.22 -1.35
N LEU A 117 9.64 12.91 -0.56
CA LEU A 117 9.94 13.62 0.68
C LEU A 117 10.24 15.11 0.49
N ASN A 118 10.80 15.52 -0.65
CA ASN A 118 11.03 16.93 -0.94
C ASN A 118 9.76 17.71 -1.23
N ASN A 119 8.68 17.05 -1.68
CA ASN A 119 7.49 17.68 -2.20
C ASN A 119 6.22 17.44 -1.36
N ILE A 120 6.32 16.66 -0.28
CA ILE A 120 5.20 16.41 0.64
C ILE A 120 5.68 16.37 2.09
N THR A 121 4.86 16.84 3.03
CA THR A 121 5.15 16.81 4.47
C THR A 121 4.49 15.64 5.20
N LYS A 122 3.59 14.93 4.53
CA LYS A 122 2.89 13.73 5.05
C LYS A 122 3.81 12.51 5.03
N HIS A 123 3.39 11.42 5.68
CA HIS A 123 4.12 10.14 5.65
C HIS A 123 4.27 9.60 4.22
N VAL A 124 5.44 9.03 3.90
CA VAL A 124 5.74 8.46 2.58
C VAL A 124 5.94 6.94 2.67
N GLN A 125 5.17 6.20 1.86
CA GLN A 125 5.32 4.75 1.71
C GLN A 125 5.65 4.38 0.27
N ALA A 126 6.50 3.37 0.08
CA ALA A 126 6.70 2.74 -1.22
C ALA A 126 7.26 1.31 -1.08
N GLY A 127 7.20 0.53 -2.16
CA GLY A 127 7.93 -0.72 -2.27
C GLY A 127 9.44 -0.48 -2.43
N LEU A 128 10.26 -1.42 -1.99
CA LEU A 128 11.70 -1.46 -2.24
C LEU A 128 11.98 -2.34 -3.47
N THR A 129 12.58 -1.74 -4.50
CA THR A 129 12.90 -2.47 -5.75
C THR A 129 14.26 -3.15 -5.63
N ASP A 130 15.27 -2.42 -5.14
CA ASP A 130 16.64 -2.89 -4.95
C ASP A 130 17.01 -2.84 -3.47
N ILE A 131 17.41 -3.99 -2.90
CA ILE A 131 17.84 -4.10 -1.51
C ILE A 131 19.05 -3.20 -1.19
N ASN A 132 19.93 -2.98 -2.18
CA ASN A 132 21.12 -2.16 -2.01
C ASN A 132 20.80 -0.67 -1.78
N ALA A 133 19.62 -0.23 -2.15
CA ALA A 133 19.18 1.15 -1.89
C ALA A 133 18.73 1.38 -0.42
N LEU A 134 18.54 0.32 0.37
CA LEU A 134 17.94 0.45 1.70
C LEU A 134 18.79 1.30 2.65
N ASP A 135 20.11 1.14 2.64
CA ASP A 135 21.00 1.92 3.51
C ASP A 135 20.97 3.40 3.14
N ASP A 136 20.98 3.73 1.84
CA ASP A 136 20.86 5.11 1.36
C ASP A 136 19.50 5.73 1.74
N LEU A 137 18.43 4.94 1.74
CA LEU A 137 17.09 5.40 2.15
C LEU A 137 17.00 5.66 3.65
N VAL A 138 17.63 4.82 4.47
CA VAL A 138 17.71 5.03 5.93
C VAL A 138 18.53 6.27 6.24
N GLU A 139 19.70 6.44 5.60
CA GLU A 139 20.52 7.64 5.75
C GLU A 139 19.77 8.91 5.32
N LEU A 140 19.06 8.86 4.19
CA LEU A 140 18.17 9.95 3.75
C LEU A 140 17.11 10.26 4.83
N GLY A 141 16.51 9.25 5.42
CA GLY A 141 15.57 9.40 6.54
C GLY A 141 16.19 10.08 7.75
N HIS A 142 17.39 9.67 8.15
CA HIS A 142 18.16 10.29 9.26
C HIS A 142 18.47 11.76 8.97
N ILE A 143 18.94 12.09 7.77
CA ILE A 143 19.26 13.47 7.38
C ILE A 143 18.02 14.35 7.47
N ILE A 144 16.89 13.91 6.91
CA ILE A 144 15.65 14.69 6.88
C ILE A 144 15.01 14.83 8.27
N ALA A 145 15.09 13.78 9.10
CA ALA A 145 14.57 13.80 10.47
C ALA A 145 15.45 14.57 11.46
N GLY A 146 16.67 14.92 11.06
CA GLY A 146 17.65 15.61 11.96
C GLY A 146 18.42 14.67 12.86
N GLY A 147 18.53 13.39 12.51
CA GLY A 147 19.33 12.36 13.18
C GLY A 147 18.61 11.03 13.36
N GLU A 148 19.38 9.99 13.71
CA GLU A 148 18.92 8.62 13.88
C GLU A 148 17.82 8.52 14.97
N GLU A 149 18.06 9.08 16.16
CA GLU A 149 17.09 9.04 17.26
C GLU A 149 15.75 9.71 16.91
N SER A 150 15.80 10.80 16.15
CA SER A 150 14.62 11.50 15.66
C SER A 150 13.86 10.65 14.66
N PHE A 151 14.56 9.99 13.75
CA PHE A 151 13.98 9.11 12.76
C PHE A 151 13.34 7.87 13.40
N GLU A 152 13.98 7.25 14.39
CA GLU A 152 13.40 6.10 15.13
C GLU A 152 12.07 6.45 15.81
N LYS A 153 11.97 7.67 16.39
CA LYS A 153 10.73 8.14 17.05
C LYS A 153 9.66 8.59 16.06
N ASN A 154 10.07 9.02 14.88
CA ASN A 154 9.21 9.58 13.83
C ASN A 154 9.66 9.06 12.46
N PRO A 155 9.47 7.77 12.15
CA PRO A 155 9.93 7.18 10.89
C PRO A 155 9.16 7.76 9.71
N LEU A 156 9.81 8.64 8.94
CA LEU A 156 9.23 9.41 7.83
C LEU A 156 8.82 8.54 6.65
N ILE A 157 9.40 7.34 6.57
CA ILE A 157 9.19 6.38 5.49
C ILE A 157 8.77 5.02 6.05
N SER A 158 7.96 4.31 5.27
CA SER A 158 7.65 2.92 5.50
C SER A 158 7.69 2.12 4.20
N PHE A 159 7.72 0.81 4.33
CA PHE A 159 7.82 -0.09 3.19
C PHE A 159 6.57 -0.95 3.07
N ILE A 160 6.34 -1.47 1.86
CA ILE A 160 5.36 -2.52 1.57
C ILE A 160 6.06 -3.65 0.81
N THR A 161 5.78 -4.88 1.18
CA THR A 161 6.34 -6.05 0.51
C THR A 161 5.34 -7.20 0.43
N CYS A 162 5.27 -7.83 -0.73
CA CYS A 162 4.58 -9.10 -0.94
C CYS A 162 5.62 -10.23 -0.86
N VAL A 163 5.97 -10.65 0.37
CA VAL A 163 6.97 -11.69 0.59
C VAL A 163 6.51 -13.06 0.09
N ILE A 164 5.21 -13.25 -0.03
CA ILE A 164 4.59 -14.48 -0.51
C ILE A 164 3.87 -14.20 -1.82
N LYS A 165 4.25 -14.95 -2.86
CA LYS A 165 3.52 -15.03 -4.11
C LYS A 165 2.42 -16.08 -3.96
N SER A 166 1.19 -15.67 -4.12
CA SER A 166 0.03 -16.55 -4.00
C SER A 166 0.01 -17.64 -5.09
N PRO A 167 -0.30 -18.90 -4.75
CA PRO A 167 -0.56 -19.36 -3.38
C PRO A 167 0.72 -19.82 -2.64
N LEU A 168 0.95 -19.29 -1.45
CA LEU A 168 1.88 -19.80 -0.42
C LEU A 168 3.35 -19.97 -0.84
N GLN A 169 3.84 -19.23 -1.84
CA GLN A 169 5.23 -19.31 -2.30
C GLN A 169 6.06 -18.15 -1.76
N ILE A 170 7.03 -18.42 -0.90
CA ILE A 170 8.00 -17.42 -0.45
C ILE A 170 8.92 -17.04 -1.63
N VAL A 171 9.10 -15.75 -1.86
CA VAL A 171 9.98 -15.20 -2.90
C VAL A 171 11.27 -14.73 -2.24
N GLU A 172 12.41 -15.30 -2.63
CA GLU A 172 13.72 -15.05 -2.04
C GLU A 172 14.06 -13.55 -1.99
N ASP A 173 14.01 -12.87 -3.13
CA ASP A 173 14.30 -11.43 -3.23
C ASP A 173 13.47 -10.56 -2.26
N THR A 174 12.18 -10.83 -2.15
CA THR A 174 11.31 -10.06 -1.24
C THR A 174 11.46 -10.49 0.21
N ALA A 175 11.85 -11.73 0.47
CA ALA A 175 12.17 -12.21 1.80
C ALA A 175 13.46 -11.56 2.33
N ASP A 176 14.49 -11.42 1.49
CA ASP A 176 15.74 -10.74 1.84
C ASP A 176 15.49 -9.25 2.14
N LYS A 177 14.65 -8.58 1.33
CA LYS A 177 14.24 -7.20 1.61
C LYS A 177 13.50 -7.07 2.94
N LEU A 178 12.56 -7.98 3.21
CA LEU A 178 11.84 -7.98 4.49
C LEU A 178 12.77 -8.25 5.67
N LEU A 179 13.74 -9.16 5.51
CA LEU A 179 14.77 -9.44 6.51
C LEU A 179 15.54 -8.18 6.91
N GLU A 180 16.01 -7.43 5.90
CA GLU A 180 16.81 -6.22 6.14
C GLU A 180 15.98 -5.06 6.70
N ILE A 181 14.71 -4.90 6.27
CA ILE A 181 13.76 -3.95 6.84
C ILE A 181 13.49 -4.27 8.32
N ALA A 182 13.24 -5.54 8.65
CA ALA A 182 12.97 -5.99 10.02
C ALA A 182 14.19 -5.79 10.94
N LYS A 183 15.41 -6.11 10.49
CA LYS A 183 16.66 -5.87 11.26
C LYS A 183 16.83 -4.40 11.67
N ARG A 184 16.38 -3.47 10.83
CA ARG A 184 16.44 -2.03 11.08
C ARG A 184 15.21 -1.49 11.80
N ASN A 185 14.30 -2.35 12.23
CA ASN A 185 13.06 -1.99 12.94
C ASN A 185 12.18 -0.97 12.20
N LEU A 186 12.17 -1.00 10.86
CA LEU A 186 11.42 -0.06 10.04
C LEU A 186 9.95 -0.51 9.87
N PRO A 187 8.99 0.43 9.83
CA PRO A 187 7.59 0.09 9.61
C PRO A 187 7.37 -0.57 8.25
N VAL A 188 6.65 -1.68 8.24
CA VAL A 188 6.40 -2.45 7.01
C VAL A 188 4.99 -3.01 6.94
N VAL A 189 4.37 -2.83 5.79
CA VAL A 189 3.14 -3.54 5.41
C VAL A 189 3.53 -4.90 4.85
N ILE A 190 3.11 -5.96 5.53
CA ILE A 190 3.17 -7.30 4.97
C ILE A 190 1.96 -7.45 4.06
N SER A 191 2.17 -7.59 2.76
CA SER A 191 1.09 -7.59 1.78
C SER A 191 0.88 -8.95 1.14
N SER A 192 -0.38 -9.27 0.86
CA SER A 192 -0.82 -10.43 0.07
C SER A 192 -1.85 -9.97 -0.95
N CYS A 193 -1.61 -10.33 -2.22
CA CYS A 193 -2.38 -9.87 -3.39
C CYS A 193 -2.92 -11.03 -4.23
N PRO A 194 -3.66 -12.02 -3.69
CA PRO A 194 -4.20 -13.07 -4.52
C PRO A 194 -5.38 -12.58 -5.38
N MET A 195 -5.52 -13.24 -6.52
CA MET A 195 -6.58 -12.98 -7.49
C MET A 195 -7.62 -14.11 -7.38
N GLY A 196 -8.81 -13.81 -6.85
CA GLY A 196 -9.86 -14.80 -6.65
C GLY A 196 -10.34 -15.40 -7.97
N GLY A 197 -10.13 -16.72 -8.12
CA GLY A 197 -10.39 -17.46 -9.35
C GLY A 197 -9.18 -17.62 -10.28
N ALA A 198 -7.99 -17.09 -9.90
CA ALA A 198 -6.72 -17.32 -10.62
C ALA A 198 -5.64 -17.82 -9.66
N THR A 199 -5.03 -16.91 -8.88
CA THR A 199 -3.97 -17.27 -7.91
C THR A 199 -4.50 -17.54 -6.50
N GLY A 200 -5.81 -17.38 -6.28
CA GLY A 200 -6.52 -17.69 -5.06
C GLY A 200 -7.84 -18.42 -5.34
N PRO A 201 -8.46 -19.02 -4.30
CA PRO A 201 -9.76 -19.66 -4.41
C PRO A 201 -10.83 -18.74 -5.00
N PHE A 202 -11.83 -19.36 -5.64
CA PHE A 202 -12.96 -18.62 -6.20
C PHE A 202 -13.96 -18.18 -5.11
N ASP A 203 -14.14 -19.01 -4.09
CA ASP A 203 -15.03 -18.72 -2.98
C ASP A 203 -14.39 -17.76 -1.97
N GLU A 204 -15.23 -16.99 -1.30
CA GLU A 204 -14.82 -15.93 -0.38
C GLU A 204 -14.09 -16.47 0.84
N PHE A 205 -14.59 -17.52 1.45
CA PHE A 205 -13.99 -18.13 2.64
C PHE A 205 -12.60 -18.70 2.36
N GLY A 206 -12.45 -19.43 1.26
CA GLY A 206 -11.15 -19.95 0.82
C GLY A 206 -10.16 -18.84 0.50
N MET A 207 -10.65 -17.76 -0.14
CA MET A 207 -9.83 -16.59 -0.48
C MET A 207 -9.28 -15.90 0.77
N VAL A 208 -10.13 -15.60 1.74
CA VAL A 208 -9.74 -14.96 3.00
C VAL A 208 -8.82 -15.87 3.82
N SER A 209 -9.07 -17.17 3.83
CA SER A 209 -8.21 -18.15 4.50
C SER A 209 -6.79 -18.17 3.92
N LEU A 210 -6.66 -18.13 2.59
CA LEU A 210 -5.37 -18.05 1.90
C LEU A 210 -4.61 -16.77 2.27
N ILE A 211 -5.27 -15.61 2.12
CA ILE A 211 -4.68 -14.31 2.45
C ILE A 211 -4.19 -14.29 3.89
N ASN A 212 -5.05 -14.75 4.80
CA ASN A 212 -4.72 -14.78 6.22
C ASN A 212 -3.49 -15.65 6.51
N ALA A 213 -3.39 -16.83 5.89
CA ALA A 213 -2.22 -17.70 6.03
C ALA A 213 -0.94 -17.03 5.52
N GLU A 214 -0.99 -16.38 4.38
CA GLU A 214 0.15 -15.66 3.78
C GLU A 214 0.61 -14.48 4.65
N LEU A 215 -0.33 -13.66 5.12
CA LEU A 215 -0.02 -12.52 5.96
C LEU A 215 0.54 -12.92 7.32
N LEU A 216 -0.04 -13.94 7.95
CA LEU A 216 0.47 -14.48 9.21
C LEU A 216 1.86 -15.09 9.06
N ALA A 217 2.16 -15.73 7.92
CA ALA A 217 3.50 -16.24 7.64
C ALA A 217 4.53 -15.10 7.54
N GLY A 218 4.22 -14.03 6.81
CA GLY A 218 5.08 -12.85 6.69
C GLY A 218 5.27 -12.11 8.03
N ILE A 219 4.21 -11.93 8.81
CA ILE A 219 4.28 -11.36 10.17
C ILE A 219 5.15 -12.23 11.07
N THR A 220 4.95 -13.56 11.03
CA THR A 220 5.75 -14.50 11.83
C THR A 220 7.22 -14.40 11.47
N PHE A 221 7.55 -14.40 10.17
CA PHE A 221 8.92 -14.21 9.70
C PHE A 221 9.54 -12.92 10.26
N THR A 222 8.84 -11.80 10.14
CA THR A 222 9.31 -10.49 10.62
C THR A 222 9.58 -10.50 12.13
N GLN A 223 8.65 -11.05 12.92
CA GLN A 223 8.77 -11.09 14.38
C GLN A 223 9.81 -12.10 14.88
N LEU A 224 10.14 -13.12 14.09
CA LEU A 224 11.26 -14.04 14.40
C LEU A 224 12.62 -13.37 14.13
N VAL A 225 12.70 -12.47 13.16
CA VAL A 225 13.91 -11.71 12.86
C VAL A 225 14.17 -10.67 13.93
N ASN A 226 13.18 -9.84 14.23
CA ASN A 226 13.27 -8.77 15.22
C ASN A 226 11.92 -8.59 15.92
N PRO A 227 11.76 -9.14 17.15
CA PRO A 227 10.53 -9.00 17.91
C PRO A 227 10.18 -7.53 18.18
N GLY A 228 8.96 -7.12 17.88
CA GLY A 228 8.51 -5.72 18.04
C GLY A 228 8.59 -4.87 16.79
N THR A 229 9.17 -5.38 15.69
CA THR A 229 9.15 -4.66 14.41
C THR A 229 7.74 -4.21 14.05
N PRO A 230 7.55 -2.90 13.71
CA PRO A 230 6.24 -2.36 13.36
C PRO A 230 5.70 -2.99 12.06
N VAL A 231 4.77 -3.92 12.19
CA VAL A 231 4.12 -4.62 11.07
C VAL A 231 2.66 -4.22 10.92
N ILE A 232 2.20 -4.17 9.68
CA ILE A 232 0.81 -3.87 9.32
C ILE A 232 0.28 -5.02 8.47
N TYR A 233 -0.89 -5.54 8.83
CA TYR A 233 -1.60 -6.61 8.12
C TYR A 233 -2.18 -6.08 6.82
N GLY A 234 -1.61 -6.45 5.66
CA GLY A 234 -1.81 -5.82 4.36
C GLY A 234 -2.56 -6.68 3.34
N ALA A 235 -3.87 -6.78 3.46
CA ALA A 235 -4.67 -7.49 2.47
C ALA A 235 -4.97 -6.59 1.24
N VAL A 236 -4.64 -7.09 0.04
CA VAL A 236 -4.90 -6.43 -1.24
C VAL A 236 -5.50 -7.44 -2.24
N PRO A 237 -6.55 -8.19 -1.86
CA PRO A 237 -7.16 -9.16 -2.74
C PRO A 237 -7.92 -8.49 -3.88
N VAL A 238 -8.00 -9.17 -5.02
CA VAL A 238 -8.83 -8.76 -6.15
C VAL A 238 -9.67 -9.93 -6.66
N ARG A 239 -10.72 -9.63 -7.41
CA ARG A 239 -11.49 -10.64 -8.15
C ARG A 239 -10.95 -10.75 -9.56
N THR A 240 -10.83 -11.96 -10.09
CA THR A 240 -10.44 -12.18 -11.49
C THR A 240 -11.67 -12.25 -12.38
N ARG A 241 -11.64 -11.54 -13.46
CA ARG A 241 -12.59 -11.70 -14.56
C ARG A 241 -12.22 -12.93 -15.38
N LEU A 242 -13.12 -13.91 -15.42
CA LEU A 242 -12.80 -15.26 -15.96
C LEU A 242 -12.67 -15.32 -17.50
N ASP A 243 -13.19 -14.32 -18.22
CA ASP A 243 -13.13 -14.27 -19.69
C ASP A 243 -11.79 -13.73 -20.22
N ASN A 244 -11.08 -12.92 -19.44
CA ASN A 244 -9.83 -12.28 -19.89
C ASN A 244 -8.73 -12.19 -18.82
N LEU A 245 -8.97 -12.77 -17.65
CA LEU A 245 -8.08 -12.83 -16.50
C LEU A 245 -7.65 -11.46 -15.95
N ASN A 246 -8.38 -10.40 -16.25
CA ASN A 246 -8.15 -9.08 -15.69
C ASN A 246 -8.61 -9.00 -14.23
N ASP A 247 -7.92 -8.18 -13.45
CA ASP A 247 -8.32 -7.83 -12.09
C ASP A 247 -9.60 -6.99 -12.11
N MET A 248 -10.46 -7.20 -11.12
CA MET A 248 -11.66 -6.41 -10.90
C MET A 248 -11.64 -5.85 -9.49
N TYR A 249 -11.36 -4.57 -9.36
CA TYR A 249 -11.45 -3.82 -8.11
C TYR A 249 -12.86 -3.28 -7.86
N GLY A 250 -13.64 -3.09 -8.92
CA GLY A 250 -15.05 -2.70 -8.84
C GLY A 250 -16.02 -3.85 -8.53
N ALA A 251 -15.54 -5.09 -8.41
CA ALA A 251 -16.39 -6.25 -8.11
C ALA A 251 -16.86 -6.23 -6.64
N PRO A 252 -18.13 -6.63 -6.34
CA PRO A 252 -18.59 -6.77 -4.96
C PRO A 252 -17.73 -7.69 -4.09
N GLU A 253 -17.21 -8.77 -4.67
CA GLU A 253 -16.32 -9.73 -3.98
C GLU A 253 -15.04 -9.07 -3.50
N PHE A 254 -14.49 -8.10 -4.24
CA PHE A 254 -13.36 -7.30 -3.78
C PHE A 254 -13.66 -6.60 -2.46
N VAL A 255 -14.84 -6.02 -2.33
CA VAL A 255 -15.27 -5.35 -1.10
C VAL A 255 -15.39 -6.36 0.04
N HIS A 256 -16.02 -7.52 -0.19
CA HIS A 256 -16.18 -8.57 0.82
C HIS A 256 -14.82 -9.09 1.32
N TYR A 257 -13.90 -9.41 0.42
CA TYR A 257 -12.56 -9.87 0.80
C TYR A 257 -11.84 -8.86 1.71
N ASN A 258 -11.90 -7.58 1.36
CA ASN A 258 -11.25 -6.52 2.16
C ASN A 258 -11.93 -6.32 3.52
N VAL A 259 -13.26 -6.40 3.59
CA VAL A 259 -14.04 -6.33 4.84
C VAL A 259 -13.65 -7.46 5.78
N ASP A 260 -13.62 -8.70 5.28
CA ASP A 260 -13.29 -9.87 6.10
C ASP A 260 -11.82 -9.86 6.56
N CYS A 261 -10.91 -9.45 5.69
CA CYS A 261 -9.51 -9.29 6.07
C CYS A 261 -9.31 -8.20 7.13
N ALA A 262 -10.07 -7.11 7.09
CA ALA A 262 -10.04 -6.09 8.14
C ALA A 262 -10.53 -6.66 9.49
N GLN A 263 -11.54 -7.53 9.48
CA GLN A 263 -12.00 -8.23 10.69
C GLN A 263 -10.93 -9.20 11.23
N MET A 264 -10.21 -9.91 10.35
CA MET A 264 -9.10 -10.77 10.74
C MET A 264 -7.96 -9.98 11.39
N ALA A 265 -7.56 -8.83 10.83
CA ALA A 265 -6.56 -7.95 11.42
C ALA A 265 -6.95 -7.50 12.84
N ARG A 266 -8.21 -7.12 13.03
CA ARG A 266 -8.76 -6.77 14.36
C ARG A 266 -8.74 -7.94 15.34
N PHE A 267 -9.05 -9.15 14.87
CA PHE A 267 -8.98 -10.36 15.70
C PHE A 267 -7.56 -10.59 16.24
N TYR A 268 -6.54 -10.39 15.38
CA TYR A 268 -5.13 -10.51 15.78
C TYR A 268 -4.59 -9.28 16.52
N LYS A 269 -5.34 -8.19 16.57
CA LYS A 269 -4.91 -6.90 17.14
C LYS A 269 -3.65 -6.35 16.47
N VAL A 270 -3.56 -6.49 15.15
CA VAL A 270 -2.51 -5.90 14.30
C VAL A 270 -3.15 -4.80 13.47
N PRO A 271 -2.50 -3.63 13.30
CA PRO A 271 -3.01 -2.57 12.43
C PRO A 271 -3.28 -3.07 11.02
N CYS A 272 -4.36 -2.59 10.40
CA CYS A 272 -4.86 -3.08 9.13
C CYS A 272 -4.59 -2.09 7.99
N TYR A 273 -3.93 -2.56 6.96
CA TYR A 273 -3.83 -1.90 5.66
C TYR A 273 -4.82 -2.56 4.70
N SER A 274 -5.54 -1.77 3.93
CA SER A 274 -6.56 -2.25 3.02
C SER A 274 -6.68 -1.35 1.79
N THR A 275 -7.52 -1.75 0.85
CA THR A 275 -7.68 -1.09 -0.44
C THR A 275 -9.10 -0.57 -0.61
N ALA A 276 -9.25 0.73 -0.92
CA ALA A 276 -10.54 1.31 -1.35
C ALA A 276 -10.30 2.45 -2.35
N GLY A 277 -11.30 2.75 -3.18
CA GLY A 277 -11.25 3.90 -4.08
C GLY A 277 -10.60 3.65 -5.44
N VAL A 278 -10.48 2.40 -5.86
CA VAL A 278 -10.05 2.02 -7.22
C VAL A 278 -11.26 1.89 -8.13
N GLY A 279 -11.14 2.35 -9.39
CA GLY A 279 -12.10 2.10 -10.45
C GLY A 279 -11.51 1.24 -11.56
N ASP A 280 -12.32 0.33 -12.12
CA ASP A 280 -11.91 -0.54 -13.23
C ASP A 280 -11.98 0.19 -14.59
N SER A 281 -12.74 1.27 -14.69
CA SER A 281 -12.82 2.12 -15.86
C SER A 281 -11.49 2.82 -16.14
N SER A 282 -11.15 2.99 -17.40
CA SER A 282 -9.96 3.74 -17.85
C SER A 282 -10.12 5.26 -17.80
N THR A 283 -11.33 5.75 -17.57
CA THR A 283 -11.65 7.18 -17.53
C THR A 283 -12.60 7.51 -16.39
N PRO A 284 -12.59 8.75 -15.88
CA PRO A 284 -13.61 9.22 -14.95
C PRO A 284 -15.03 9.09 -15.49
N GLY A 285 -15.98 8.74 -14.63
CA GLY A 285 -17.40 8.63 -15.02
C GLY A 285 -18.24 7.89 -14.00
N THR A 286 -19.49 7.61 -14.36
CA THR A 286 -20.48 6.98 -13.48
C THR A 286 -20.00 5.64 -12.94
N GLN A 287 -19.42 4.78 -13.79
CA GLN A 287 -18.90 3.48 -13.37
C GLN A 287 -17.85 3.66 -12.26
N THR A 288 -16.84 4.46 -12.51
CA THR A 288 -15.78 4.75 -11.52
C THR A 288 -16.34 5.26 -10.20
N THR A 289 -17.32 6.18 -10.26
CA THR A 289 -17.94 6.73 -9.06
C THR A 289 -18.68 5.66 -8.26
N VAL A 290 -19.45 4.78 -8.90
CA VAL A 290 -20.18 3.71 -8.21
C VAL A 290 -19.21 2.71 -7.58
N GLU A 291 -18.20 2.25 -8.32
CA GLU A 291 -17.19 1.30 -7.83
C GLU A 291 -16.43 1.84 -6.61
N LYS A 292 -16.01 3.10 -6.67
CA LYS A 292 -15.33 3.77 -5.55
C LYS A 292 -16.23 3.93 -4.34
N LEU A 293 -17.47 4.38 -4.51
CA LEU A 293 -18.43 4.54 -3.42
C LEU A 293 -18.67 3.22 -2.68
N MET A 294 -18.82 2.10 -3.40
CA MET A 294 -19.02 0.77 -2.78
C MET A 294 -17.87 0.43 -1.80
N SER A 295 -16.64 0.66 -2.22
CA SER A 295 -15.46 0.37 -1.38
C SER A 295 -15.31 1.37 -0.23
N TYR A 296 -15.52 2.67 -0.44
CA TYR A 296 -15.42 3.71 0.59
C TYR A 296 -16.43 3.55 1.72
N PHE A 297 -17.64 3.08 1.42
CA PHE A 297 -18.65 2.91 2.47
C PHE A 297 -18.44 1.65 3.30
N ASN A 298 -17.93 0.58 2.74
CA ASN A 298 -17.90 -0.71 3.41
C ASN A 298 -16.57 -1.01 4.11
N ILE A 299 -15.45 -0.79 3.44
CA ILE A 299 -14.14 -1.23 3.92
C ILE A 299 -13.68 -0.45 5.17
N PRO A 300 -13.78 0.89 5.25
CA PRO A 300 -13.45 1.63 6.47
C PRO A 300 -14.32 1.22 7.65
N ARG A 301 -15.60 0.99 7.43
CA ARG A 301 -16.56 0.59 8.49
C ARG A 301 -16.28 -0.79 9.08
N ALA A 302 -15.58 -1.65 8.37
CA ALA A 302 -15.10 -2.94 8.88
C ALA A 302 -13.92 -2.82 9.84
N GLY A 303 -13.28 -1.63 9.92
CA GLY A 303 -12.15 -1.35 10.79
C GLY A 303 -10.80 -1.31 10.08
N ALA A 304 -10.79 -1.26 8.75
CA ALA A 304 -9.57 -0.95 8.00
C ALA A 304 -9.09 0.46 8.35
N GLN A 305 -7.77 0.61 8.60
CA GLN A 305 -7.23 1.84 9.17
C GLN A 305 -6.39 2.62 8.19
N TYR A 306 -5.53 1.94 7.45
CA TYR A 306 -4.54 2.52 6.55
C TYR A 306 -4.92 2.14 5.12
N ILE A 307 -5.78 2.98 4.51
CA ILE A 307 -6.45 2.68 3.25
C ILE A 307 -5.74 3.38 2.11
N HIS A 308 -5.11 2.59 1.26
CA HIS A 308 -4.48 3.06 0.05
C HIS A 308 -5.42 3.06 -1.16
N TYR A 309 -4.94 3.62 -2.26
CA TYR A 309 -5.66 3.78 -3.53
C TYR A 309 -6.87 4.73 -3.47
N ALA A 310 -7.06 5.42 -2.37
CA ALA A 310 -8.24 6.24 -2.19
C ALA A 310 -8.34 7.41 -3.18
N PHE A 311 -7.23 7.90 -3.70
CA PHE A 311 -7.23 9.09 -4.55
C PHE A 311 -6.68 8.81 -5.94
N GLY A 312 -7.46 9.17 -6.97
CA GLY A 312 -7.01 9.30 -8.36
C GLY A 312 -6.81 8.02 -9.16
N LEU A 313 -7.04 6.81 -8.62
CA LEU A 313 -6.78 5.57 -9.34
C LEU A 313 -7.91 5.16 -10.28
N LEU A 314 -7.50 4.85 -11.50
CA LEU A 314 -8.33 4.35 -12.60
C LEU A 314 -7.67 3.14 -13.27
N GLU A 315 -8.42 2.47 -14.14
CA GLU A 315 -7.97 1.31 -14.89
C GLU A 315 -7.28 0.30 -13.96
N ARG A 316 -7.99 -0.05 -12.88
CA ARG A 316 -7.43 -0.85 -11.79
C ARG A 316 -6.36 -0.04 -11.04
N THR A 317 -5.09 -0.39 -11.14
CA THR A 317 -3.98 0.35 -10.52
C THR A 317 -2.99 0.89 -11.56
N ASN A 318 -3.44 1.08 -12.81
CA ASN A 318 -2.56 1.38 -13.91
C ASN A 318 -2.44 2.88 -14.24
N VAL A 319 -3.46 3.66 -13.88
CA VAL A 319 -3.57 5.07 -14.24
C VAL A 319 -3.84 5.92 -13.01
N PHE A 320 -3.09 7.02 -12.85
CA PHE A 320 -3.37 8.08 -11.89
C PHE A 320 -3.98 9.29 -12.62
N CYS A 321 -5.12 9.76 -12.14
CA CYS A 321 -5.85 10.91 -12.67
C CYS A 321 -5.98 11.99 -11.59
N PRO A 322 -5.31 13.15 -11.74
CA PRO A 322 -5.35 14.23 -10.76
C PRO A 322 -6.75 14.76 -10.49
N GLU A 323 -7.56 14.92 -11.53
CA GLU A 323 -8.93 15.44 -11.43
C GLU A 323 -9.79 14.53 -10.54
N GLN A 324 -9.61 13.20 -10.67
CA GLN A 324 -10.28 12.24 -9.81
C GLN A 324 -9.79 12.31 -8.36
N ALA A 325 -8.53 12.65 -8.13
CA ALA A 325 -8.00 12.84 -6.77
C ALA A 325 -8.65 14.06 -6.11
N VAL A 326 -8.73 15.20 -6.81
CA VAL A 326 -9.41 16.40 -6.33
C VAL A 326 -10.91 16.14 -6.12
N GLU A 327 -11.56 15.46 -7.06
CA GLU A 327 -12.98 15.13 -6.93
C GLU A 327 -13.27 14.25 -5.71
N THR A 328 -12.36 13.32 -5.38
CA THR A 328 -12.49 12.48 -4.19
C THR A 328 -12.34 13.29 -2.90
N ASP A 329 -11.44 14.27 -2.86
CA ASP A 329 -11.20 15.12 -1.68
C ASP A 329 -12.38 16.03 -1.34
N THR A 330 -13.11 16.45 -2.35
CA THR A 330 -14.24 17.38 -2.18
C THR A 330 -15.56 16.71 -1.79
N ARG A 331 -15.62 15.41 -1.71
CA ARG A 331 -16.82 14.60 -1.40
C ARG A 331 -16.70 13.83 -0.10
#